data_abcecc987e84383fe98117f5ec9bd8e5
#
_entry.id   abcecc987e84383fe98117f5ec9bd8e5
#
_cell.length_a   1.000
_cell.length_b   1.000
_cell.length_c   1.000
_cell.angle_alpha   90.00
_cell.angle_beta   90.00
_cell.angle_gamma   90.00
#
_symmetry.space_group_name_H-M   'P 1'
#
loop_
_entity.id
_entity.type
_entity.pdbx_description
1 polymer ?
#
loop_
_entity_poly.entity_id
_entity_poly.type
_entity_poly.pdbx_seq_one_letter_code
_entity_poly.pdbx_strand_id
1 'polypeptide(L)'
;MNTKKQTGIGCLSLIVFLVVVGYIISSIRSCFTGGKKKDKQTPTTQEYVVPPEIKGKYRIASTKDVSFPTVKRYVYNVVVTGEPTKAELTEIAYAVFEEAKKRTPFNALSVVFYDYECLIYHGIVMGSADFAPDGDWGKAMDVKTGDYSTMKIDNQIEEPYWPNAVTEKEAEIYADFETALFKDATVDEDVVASEFAEKYGMTEKEFHDLCIRVVARLRK
;
A
#
# COMPACT_ATOMS: atom_id res chain seq x y z
N MET A 1 -4.37 -36.75 -36.28
CA MET A 1 -3.91 -35.35 -36.30
C MET A 1 -4.30 -34.72 -34.97
N ASN A 2 -3.36 -34.65 -34.04
CA ASN A 2 -3.59 -34.08 -32.71
C ASN A 2 -3.11 -32.62 -32.71
N THR A 3 -4.02 -31.69 -32.76
CA THR A 3 -3.74 -30.26 -32.56
C THR A 3 -3.61 -30.02 -31.06
N LYS A 4 -2.39 -29.79 -30.59
CA LYS A 4 -2.11 -29.26 -29.23
C LYS A 4 -2.68 -27.84 -29.18
N LYS A 5 -3.71 -27.62 -28.35
CA LYS A 5 -4.10 -26.26 -27.90
C LYS A 5 -2.95 -25.70 -27.08
N GLN A 6 -2.35 -24.64 -27.56
CA GLN A 6 -1.42 -23.79 -26.81
C GLN A 6 -2.26 -22.98 -25.81
N THR A 7 -2.18 -23.33 -24.54
CA THR A 7 -2.76 -22.53 -23.47
C THR A 7 -1.92 -21.25 -23.35
N GLY A 8 -2.46 -20.16 -23.86
CA GLY A 8 -1.91 -18.83 -23.59
C GLY A 8 -2.09 -18.54 -22.09
N ILE A 9 -1.00 -18.33 -21.38
CA ILE A 9 -1.04 -17.75 -20.03
C ILE A 9 -1.65 -16.38 -20.19
N GLY A 10 -2.79 -16.14 -19.54
CA GLY A 10 -3.54 -14.89 -19.66
C GLY A 10 -2.64 -13.69 -19.35
N CYS A 11 -2.71 -12.67 -20.19
CA CYS A 11 -1.82 -11.51 -20.16
C CYS A 11 -1.97 -10.71 -18.85
N LEU A 12 -3.14 -10.81 -18.20
CA LEU A 12 -3.44 -10.15 -16.91
C LEU A 12 -2.69 -10.82 -15.75
N SER A 13 -2.69 -12.16 -15.67
CA SER A 13 -1.96 -12.91 -14.63
C SER A 13 -0.47 -12.57 -14.64
N LEU A 14 0.10 -12.38 -15.83
CA LEU A 14 1.50 -11.95 -15.95
C LEU A 14 1.73 -10.52 -15.43
N ILE A 15 0.77 -9.62 -15.65
CA ILE A 15 0.88 -8.23 -15.20
C ILE A 15 0.72 -8.15 -13.66
N VAL A 16 -0.25 -8.83 -13.08
CA VAL A 16 -0.46 -8.87 -11.62
C VAL A 16 0.73 -9.55 -10.93
N PHE A 17 1.21 -10.67 -11.47
CA PHE A 17 2.39 -11.36 -10.93
C PHE A 17 3.65 -10.49 -11.02
N LEU A 18 3.85 -9.74 -12.11
CA LEU A 18 4.97 -8.82 -12.26
C LEU A 18 4.85 -7.60 -11.33
N VAL A 19 3.65 -7.12 -11.03
CA VAL A 19 3.44 -6.03 -10.07
C VAL A 19 3.72 -6.51 -8.64
N VAL A 20 3.23 -7.69 -8.25
CA VAL A 20 3.48 -8.27 -6.92
C VAL A 20 4.96 -8.64 -6.74
N VAL A 21 5.57 -9.27 -7.74
CA VAL A 21 7.01 -9.61 -7.72
C VAL A 21 7.86 -8.34 -7.80
N GLY A 22 7.45 -7.35 -8.57
CA GLY A 22 8.10 -6.03 -8.64
C GLY A 22 8.08 -5.30 -7.30
N TYR A 23 6.97 -5.38 -6.56
CA TYR A 23 6.84 -4.79 -5.23
C TYR A 23 7.73 -5.50 -4.20
N ILE A 24 7.78 -6.83 -4.22
CA ILE A 24 8.67 -7.63 -3.37
C ILE A 24 10.14 -7.36 -3.71
N ILE A 25 10.50 -7.28 -4.99
CA ILE A 25 11.88 -7.02 -5.44
C ILE A 25 12.29 -5.57 -5.18
N SER A 26 11.35 -4.60 -5.28
CA SER A 26 11.60 -3.19 -4.93
C SER A 26 11.90 -3.06 -3.43
N SER A 27 11.15 -3.76 -2.59
CA SER A 27 11.41 -3.79 -1.14
C SER A 27 12.76 -4.43 -0.77
N ILE A 28 13.26 -5.37 -1.59
CA ILE A 28 14.56 -6.01 -1.38
C ILE A 28 15.71 -5.18 -1.97
N ARG A 29 15.48 -4.41 -3.05
CA ARG A 29 16.51 -3.55 -3.66
C ARG A 29 16.87 -2.34 -2.82
N SER A 30 15.98 -1.86 -1.96
CA SER A 30 16.29 -0.80 -0.99
C SER A 30 17.41 -1.20 0.00
N CYS A 31 17.64 -2.48 0.19
CA CYS A 31 18.71 -2.98 1.06
C CYS A 31 20.13 -2.97 0.44
N PHE A 32 20.30 -2.67 -0.88
CA PHE A 32 21.59 -2.90 -1.55
C PHE A 32 22.20 -1.71 -2.32
N THR A 33 21.59 -0.52 -2.33
CA THR A 33 22.19 0.63 -3.03
C THR A 33 22.70 1.68 -2.04
N GLY A 34 24.01 1.78 -1.99
CA GLY A 34 24.80 2.65 -1.13
C GLY A 34 24.52 4.16 -1.27
N GLY A 35 24.63 4.77 -0.12
CA GLY A 35 24.63 6.15 0.28
C GLY A 35 24.73 7.27 -0.75
N LYS A 36 23.68 8.09 -0.82
CA LYS A 36 23.78 9.52 -1.12
C LYS A 36 23.71 10.29 0.18
N LYS A 37 24.72 11.12 0.45
CA LYS A 37 24.76 12.05 1.60
C LYS A 37 23.51 12.95 1.54
N LYS A 38 22.65 12.86 2.54
CA LYS A 38 21.57 13.82 2.79
C LYS A 38 21.89 14.63 4.03
N ASP A 39 21.52 15.89 3.98
CA ASP A 39 21.75 16.90 5.01
C ASP A 39 21.23 16.44 6.38
N LYS A 40 22.04 16.71 7.42
CA LYS A 40 21.69 16.48 8.83
C LYS A 40 20.64 17.48 9.28
N GLN A 41 19.38 17.07 9.35
CA GLN A 41 18.42 17.75 10.21
C GLN A 41 18.49 17.12 11.61
N THR A 42 18.88 17.93 12.59
CA THR A 42 18.87 17.58 14.02
C THR A 42 17.41 17.55 14.49
N PRO A 43 16.90 16.48 15.10
CA PRO A 43 15.54 16.45 15.60
C PRO A 43 15.45 17.33 16.85
N THR A 44 14.81 18.48 16.72
CA THR A 44 14.29 19.24 17.85
C THR A 44 13.07 18.50 18.37
N THR A 45 13.04 18.20 19.67
CA THR A 45 11.92 17.56 20.36
C THR A 45 10.75 18.54 20.50
N GLN A 46 10.21 19.04 19.39
CA GLN A 46 8.92 19.72 19.39
C GLN A 46 7.83 18.67 19.30
N GLU A 47 6.85 18.76 20.21
CA GLU A 47 5.65 17.94 20.13
C GLU A 47 4.97 18.21 18.78
N TYR A 48 4.79 17.16 17.97
CA TYR A 48 4.12 17.30 16.67
C TYR A 48 2.64 17.66 16.91
N VAL A 49 2.25 18.80 16.38
CA VAL A 49 0.86 19.28 16.41
C VAL A 49 0.21 18.91 15.09
N VAL A 50 -0.83 18.07 15.15
CA VAL A 50 -1.59 17.66 13.96
C VAL A 50 -2.18 18.89 13.27
N PRO A 51 -1.82 19.17 12.01
CA PRO A 51 -2.36 20.28 11.26
C PRO A 51 -3.89 20.24 11.17
N PRO A 52 -4.59 21.36 11.35
CA PRO A 52 -6.06 21.38 11.30
C PRO A 52 -6.64 20.87 9.98
N GLU A 53 -5.93 21.07 8.88
CA GLU A 53 -6.33 20.69 7.52
C GLU A 53 -6.40 19.18 7.29
N ILE A 54 -5.67 18.36 8.07
CA ILE A 54 -5.74 16.89 7.96
C ILE A 54 -6.65 16.26 9.00
N LYS A 55 -7.16 17.05 9.94
CA LYS A 55 -8.01 16.54 11.01
C LYS A 55 -9.30 15.97 10.45
N GLY A 56 -9.55 14.69 10.72
CA GLY A 56 -10.73 13.97 10.21
C GLY A 56 -10.63 13.51 8.75
N LYS A 57 -9.50 13.75 8.06
CA LYS A 57 -9.28 13.28 6.69
C LYS A 57 -8.74 11.85 6.62
N TYR A 58 -8.55 11.18 7.72
CA TYR A 58 -8.07 9.81 7.75
C TYR A 58 -8.61 9.03 8.94
N ARG A 59 -8.57 7.73 8.82
CA ARG A 59 -8.75 6.78 9.93
C ARG A 59 -7.78 5.62 9.81
N ILE A 60 -7.32 5.10 10.92
CA ILE A 60 -6.56 3.85 10.96
C ILE A 60 -7.59 2.72 10.84
N ALA A 61 -7.60 2.03 9.70
CA ALA A 61 -8.55 0.95 9.43
C ALA A 61 -8.11 -0.37 10.07
N SER A 62 -6.80 -0.66 10.03
CA SER A 62 -6.24 -1.84 10.67
C SER A 62 -4.77 -1.67 11.03
N THR A 63 -4.30 -2.51 11.95
CA THR A 63 -2.89 -2.58 12.35
C THR A 63 -2.43 -4.03 12.26
N LYS A 64 -1.30 -4.26 11.59
CA LYS A 64 -0.68 -5.57 11.48
C LYS A 64 0.64 -5.58 12.26
N ASP A 65 0.77 -6.55 13.16
CA ASP A 65 2.05 -6.83 13.84
C ASP A 65 2.92 -7.70 12.91
N VAL A 66 4.07 -7.17 12.50
CA VAL A 66 5.07 -7.84 11.68
C VAL A 66 6.40 -7.96 12.44
N SER A 67 6.31 -8.03 13.76
CA SER A 67 7.44 -8.10 14.68
C SER A 67 8.18 -9.44 14.60
N PHE A 68 9.48 -9.38 14.91
CA PHE A 68 10.27 -10.54 15.33
C PHE A 68 10.38 -10.56 16.87
N PRO A 69 10.86 -11.64 17.48
CA PRO A 69 10.87 -11.72 18.95
C PRO A 69 11.54 -10.54 19.66
N THR A 70 12.59 -9.96 19.05
CA THR A 70 13.39 -8.88 19.63
C THR A 70 13.16 -7.50 18.99
N VAL A 71 12.35 -7.42 17.91
CA VAL A 71 12.18 -6.20 17.12
C VAL A 71 10.69 -5.97 16.88
N LYS A 72 10.15 -4.89 17.39
CA LYS A 72 8.75 -4.51 17.25
C LYS A 72 8.52 -3.68 16.00
N ARG A 73 7.72 -4.22 15.07
CA ARG A 73 7.40 -3.59 13.78
C ARG A 73 5.91 -3.68 13.51
N TYR A 74 5.34 -2.57 13.08
CA TYR A 74 3.91 -2.51 12.78
C TYR A 74 3.66 -1.92 11.40
N VAL A 75 2.59 -2.38 10.77
CA VAL A 75 2.02 -1.76 9.56
C VAL A 75 0.64 -1.23 9.92
N TYR A 76 0.43 0.06 9.71
CA TYR A 76 -0.84 0.74 9.91
C TYR A 76 -1.47 1.01 8.55
N ASN A 77 -2.61 0.38 8.29
CA ASN A 77 -3.39 0.63 7.09
C ASN A 77 -4.34 1.80 7.35
N VAL A 78 -4.17 2.85 6.60
CA VAL A 78 -4.86 4.13 6.78
C VAL A 78 -5.76 4.38 5.57
N VAL A 79 -7.05 4.55 5.82
CA VAL A 79 -8.00 4.99 4.80
C VAL A 79 -8.14 6.49 4.89
N VAL A 80 -7.94 7.17 3.76
CA VAL A 80 -8.09 8.62 3.66
C VAL A 80 -9.46 9.00 3.11
N THR A 81 -9.90 10.22 3.40
CA THR A 81 -11.16 10.79 2.88
C THR A 81 -10.88 12.07 2.09
N GLY A 82 -11.67 12.29 1.05
CA GLY A 82 -11.46 13.40 0.13
C GLY A 82 -10.32 13.12 -0.86
N GLU A 83 -9.68 14.18 -1.32
CA GLU A 83 -8.65 14.16 -2.34
C GLU A 83 -7.32 14.74 -1.78
N PRO A 84 -6.69 14.09 -0.79
CA PRO A 84 -5.47 14.62 -0.20
C PRO A 84 -4.33 14.67 -1.22
N THR A 85 -3.53 15.73 -1.13
CA THR A 85 -2.27 15.90 -1.84
C THR A 85 -1.18 15.02 -1.22
N LYS A 86 -0.08 14.81 -1.93
CA LYS A 86 1.12 14.16 -1.37
C LYS A 86 1.59 14.81 -0.07
N ALA A 87 1.54 16.14 0.02
CA ALA A 87 1.93 16.87 1.23
C ALA A 87 1.02 16.52 2.40
N GLU A 88 -0.30 16.51 2.20
CA GLU A 88 -1.27 16.13 3.23
C GLU A 88 -1.12 14.67 3.65
N LEU A 89 -0.89 13.74 2.70
CA LEU A 89 -0.60 12.34 3.01
C LEU A 89 0.67 12.19 3.88
N THR A 90 1.69 13.00 3.61
CA THR A 90 2.92 13.02 4.41
C THR A 90 2.64 13.52 5.83
N GLU A 91 1.82 14.58 5.99
CA GLU A 91 1.40 15.07 7.30
C GLU A 91 0.54 14.05 8.05
N ILE A 92 -0.35 13.32 7.34
CA ILE A 92 -1.12 12.21 7.92
C ILE A 92 -0.17 11.12 8.42
N ALA A 93 0.90 10.77 7.66
CA ALA A 93 1.88 9.80 8.10
C ALA A 93 2.54 10.20 9.44
N TYR A 94 2.93 11.45 9.57
CA TYR A 94 3.48 11.97 10.85
C TYR A 94 2.46 11.93 11.97
N ALA A 95 1.20 12.29 11.72
CA ALA A 95 0.14 12.21 12.72
C ALA A 95 -0.08 10.78 13.21
N VAL A 96 -0.11 9.80 12.30
CA VAL A 96 -0.24 8.37 12.61
C VAL A 96 0.98 7.88 13.40
N PHE A 97 2.20 8.29 13.02
CA PHE A 97 3.42 7.95 13.74
C PHE A 97 3.37 8.45 15.19
N GLU A 98 2.97 9.69 15.43
CA GLU A 98 2.85 10.26 16.78
C GLU A 98 1.74 9.57 17.60
N GLU A 99 0.64 9.18 16.96
CA GLU A 99 -0.42 8.39 17.59
C GLU A 99 0.09 6.99 17.97
N ALA A 100 0.81 6.32 17.08
CA ALA A 100 1.38 4.99 17.31
C ALA A 100 2.36 4.98 18.50
N LYS A 101 3.22 6.00 18.62
CA LYS A 101 4.15 6.16 19.76
C LYS A 101 3.43 6.19 21.12
N LYS A 102 2.23 6.76 21.15
CA LYS A 102 1.41 6.84 22.39
C LYS A 102 0.75 5.50 22.74
N ARG A 103 0.52 4.63 21.75
CA ARG A 103 -0.18 3.34 21.93
C ARG A 103 0.76 2.21 22.33
N THR A 104 1.85 2.03 21.61
CA THR A 104 2.74 0.87 21.79
C THR A 104 4.15 1.22 21.32
N PRO A 105 5.20 0.95 22.13
CA PRO A 105 6.58 1.16 21.68
C PRO A 105 6.94 0.23 20.51
N PHE A 106 7.68 0.76 19.54
CA PHE A 106 8.13 0.02 18.36
C PHE A 106 9.55 0.41 17.93
N ASN A 107 10.13 -0.36 16.99
CA ASN A 107 11.42 -0.11 16.38
C ASN A 107 11.26 0.42 14.94
N ALA A 108 10.16 0.07 14.25
CA ALA A 108 9.80 0.61 12.95
C ALA A 108 8.30 0.56 12.73
N LEU A 109 7.79 1.50 11.93
CA LEU A 109 6.38 1.66 11.60
C LEU A 109 6.25 1.95 10.10
N SER A 110 5.39 1.20 9.41
CA SER A 110 4.94 1.52 8.06
C SER A 110 3.52 2.06 8.11
N VAL A 111 3.26 3.16 7.44
CA VAL A 111 1.93 3.74 7.23
C VAL A 111 1.60 3.55 5.76
N VAL A 112 0.57 2.76 5.46
CA VAL A 112 0.14 2.45 4.10
C VAL A 112 -1.22 3.09 3.85
N PHE A 113 -1.33 3.82 2.75
CA PHE A 113 -2.51 4.63 2.43
C PHE A 113 -3.41 3.96 1.40
N TYR A 114 -4.71 4.05 1.65
CA TYR A 114 -5.79 3.57 0.81
C TYR A 114 -6.88 4.63 0.69
N ASP A 115 -7.50 4.71 -0.47
CA ASP A 115 -8.72 5.50 -0.70
C ASP A 115 -9.98 4.75 -0.24
N TYR A 116 -9.97 3.40 -0.35
CA TYR A 116 -11.07 2.54 0.07
C TYR A 116 -10.60 1.38 0.96
N GLU A 117 -11.37 1.06 2.00
CA GLU A 117 -11.05 -0.01 2.93
C GLU A 117 -11.05 -1.39 2.28
N CYS A 118 -11.93 -1.61 1.31
CA CYS A 118 -12.01 -2.87 0.57
C CYS A 118 -10.73 -3.22 -0.19
N LEU A 119 -9.85 -2.24 -0.47
CA LEU A 119 -8.59 -2.46 -1.17
C LEU A 119 -7.42 -2.84 -0.24
N ILE A 120 -7.64 -2.84 1.07
CA ILE A 120 -6.61 -3.30 2.02
C ILE A 120 -6.31 -4.77 1.76
N TYR A 121 -5.02 -5.10 1.63
CA TYR A 121 -4.48 -6.43 1.30
C TYR A 121 -4.59 -6.87 -0.16
N HIS A 122 -5.15 -6.06 -1.06
CA HIS A 122 -5.21 -6.35 -2.50
C HIS A 122 -4.02 -5.79 -3.29
N GLY A 123 -2.95 -5.35 -2.63
CA GLY A 123 -1.72 -4.86 -3.27
C GLY A 123 -1.85 -3.51 -3.96
N ILE A 124 -3.01 -2.85 -3.88
CA ILE A 124 -3.31 -1.59 -4.54
C ILE A 124 -3.34 -0.47 -3.51
N VAL A 125 -2.23 0.24 -3.39
CA VAL A 125 -2.01 1.30 -2.41
C VAL A 125 -1.85 2.67 -3.08
N MET A 126 -2.13 3.74 -2.34
CA MET A 126 -1.83 5.12 -2.76
C MET A 126 -0.35 5.47 -2.55
N GLY A 127 0.34 4.71 -1.71
CA GLY A 127 1.72 4.89 -1.32
C GLY A 127 1.93 4.50 0.14
N SER A 128 3.17 4.62 0.59
CA SER A 128 3.54 4.32 1.98
C SER A 128 4.57 5.31 2.52
N ALA A 129 4.64 5.38 3.83
CA ALA A 129 5.67 6.12 4.56
C ALA A 129 6.22 5.23 5.67
N ASP A 130 7.50 4.90 5.59
CA ASP A 130 8.18 4.05 6.53
C ASP A 130 9.00 4.88 7.52
N PHE A 131 8.73 4.71 8.80
CA PHE A 131 9.48 5.30 9.90
C PHE A 131 10.42 4.26 10.48
N ALA A 132 11.71 4.47 10.33
CA ALA A 132 12.74 3.55 10.78
C ALA A 132 14.03 4.29 11.20
N PRO A 133 14.91 3.65 11.99
CA PRO A 133 16.20 4.23 12.33
C PRO A 133 16.99 4.60 11.08
N ASP A 134 17.42 5.84 10.97
CA ASP A 134 18.08 6.44 9.79
C ASP A 134 17.29 6.31 8.47
N GLY A 135 16.00 6.01 8.50
CA GLY A 135 15.16 5.74 7.33
C GLY A 135 15.38 4.35 6.73
N ASP A 136 15.99 3.43 7.47
CA ASP A 136 16.31 2.07 7.02
C ASP A 136 15.57 1.05 7.89
N TRP A 137 14.59 0.36 7.30
CA TRP A 137 13.80 -0.68 7.95
C TRP A 137 14.66 -1.82 8.52
N GLY A 138 15.80 -2.13 7.86
CA GLY A 138 16.76 -3.13 8.32
C GLY A 138 17.39 -2.78 9.66
N LYS A 139 17.61 -1.48 9.91
CA LYS A 139 18.22 -0.99 11.17
C LYS A 139 17.30 -1.01 12.39
N ALA A 140 16.06 -1.42 12.22
CA ALA A 140 15.13 -1.56 13.35
C ALA A 140 15.65 -2.49 14.46
N MET A 141 16.55 -3.42 14.15
CA MET A 141 17.19 -4.30 15.11
C MET A 141 18.33 -3.65 15.90
N ASP A 142 18.86 -2.52 15.43
CA ASP A 142 20.05 -1.86 16.01
C ASP A 142 19.67 -0.89 17.12
N VAL A 143 18.39 -0.66 17.36
CA VAL A 143 17.89 0.28 18.37
C VAL A 143 17.01 -0.41 19.39
N LYS A 144 16.97 0.16 20.60
CA LYS A 144 16.04 -0.30 21.64
C LYS A 144 14.60 0.05 21.25
N THR A 145 13.68 -0.87 21.51
CA THR A 145 12.23 -0.62 21.30
C THR A 145 11.78 0.63 22.05
N GLY A 146 11.19 1.56 21.32
CA GLY A 146 10.76 2.86 21.86
C GLY A 146 11.82 3.96 21.82
N ASP A 147 13.02 3.69 21.30
CA ASP A 147 14.01 4.71 21.01
C ASP A 147 13.79 5.28 19.60
N TYR A 148 13.29 6.51 19.55
CA TYR A 148 12.96 7.22 18.30
C TYR A 148 14.00 8.28 17.93
N SER A 149 15.16 8.32 18.61
CA SER A 149 16.16 9.40 18.46
C SER A 149 16.78 9.48 17.06
N THR A 150 16.86 8.34 16.36
CA THR A 150 17.40 8.25 15.00
C THR A 150 16.31 8.02 13.95
N MET A 151 15.03 8.07 14.35
CA MET A 151 13.91 7.79 13.48
C MET A 151 13.81 8.81 12.33
N LYS A 152 13.69 8.31 11.12
CA LYS A 152 13.47 9.11 9.91
C LYS A 152 12.40 8.47 9.05
N ILE A 153 11.73 9.31 8.27
CA ILE A 153 10.77 8.86 7.28
C ILE A 153 11.48 8.50 5.97
N ASP A 154 11.17 7.33 5.41
CA ASP A 154 11.33 7.02 3.99
C ASP A 154 9.95 7.11 3.33
N ASN A 155 9.77 8.14 2.50
CA ASN A 155 8.49 8.51 1.93
C ASN A 155 8.38 8.03 0.48
N GLN A 156 7.52 7.06 0.25
CA GLN A 156 7.24 6.44 -1.05
C GLN A 156 5.85 6.85 -1.60
N ILE A 157 5.32 7.97 -1.13
CA ILE A 157 4.07 8.55 -1.61
C ILE A 157 4.33 9.32 -2.90
N GLU A 158 3.56 9.02 -3.94
CA GLU A 158 3.49 9.82 -5.17
C GLU A 158 2.34 10.84 -5.09
N GLU A 159 2.33 11.87 -5.97
CA GLU A 159 1.20 12.80 -6.04
C GLU A 159 0.00 12.09 -6.67
N PRO A 160 -1.14 11.93 -5.96
CA PRO A 160 -2.31 11.26 -6.51
C PRO A 160 -2.94 12.08 -7.66
N TYR A 161 -3.39 11.40 -8.71
CA TYR A 161 -4.12 12.03 -9.81
C TYR A 161 -5.62 11.71 -9.72
N TRP A 162 -6.34 12.49 -8.94
CA TRP A 162 -7.74 12.27 -8.60
C TRP A 162 -8.72 12.24 -9.78
N PRO A 163 -8.50 12.93 -10.93
CA PRO A 163 -9.38 12.78 -12.08
C PRO A 163 -9.53 11.35 -12.62
N ASN A 164 -8.61 10.44 -12.27
CA ASN A 164 -8.69 9.02 -12.61
C ASN A 164 -9.28 8.16 -11.47
N ALA A 165 -9.69 8.77 -10.34
CA ALA A 165 -10.26 8.03 -9.23
C ALA A 165 -11.48 7.21 -9.67
N VAL A 166 -11.58 6.01 -9.12
CA VAL A 166 -12.75 5.13 -9.30
C VAL A 166 -13.73 5.34 -8.17
N THR A 167 -14.96 4.86 -8.33
CA THR A 167 -15.94 4.85 -7.25
C THR A 167 -15.66 3.74 -6.24
N GLU A 168 -16.16 3.88 -5.02
CA GLU A 168 -16.09 2.83 -3.99
C GLU A 168 -16.69 1.52 -4.48
N LYS A 169 -17.80 1.60 -5.23
CA LYS A 169 -18.45 0.42 -5.82
C LYS A 169 -17.57 -0.31 -6.83
N GLU A 170 -16.83 0.41 -7.65
CA GLU A 170 -15.86 -0.18 -8.59
C GLU A 170 -14.70 -0.84 -7.84
N ALA A 171 -14.22 -0.20 -6.77
CA ALA A 171 -13.20 -0.76 -5.90
C ALA A 171 -13.66 -2.04 -5.19
N GLU A 172 -14.90 -2.08 -4.68
CA GLU A 172 -15.50 -3.27 -4.09
C GLU A 172 -15.60 -4.44 -5.09
N ILE A 173 -16.08 -4.16 -6.31
CA ILE A 173 -16.19 -5.19 -7.36
C ILE A 173 -14.82 -5.80 -7.65
N TYR A 174 -13.79 -4.97 -7.74
CA TYR A 174 -12.41 -5.42 -7.94
C TYR A 174 -11.89 -6.24 -6.75
N ALA A 175 -12.11 -5.79 -5.51
CA ALA A 175 -11.68 -6.50 -4.31
C ALA A 175 -12.36 -7.88 -4.17
N ASP A 176 -13.64 -7.97 -4.50
CA ASP A 176 -14.37 -9.24 -4.54
C ASP A 176 -13.78 -10.20 -5.58
N PHE A 177 -13.46 -9.68 -6.77
CA PHE A 177 -12.83 -10.46 -7.85
C PHE A 177 -11.45 -10.99 -7.42
N GLU A 178 -10.57 -10.14 -6.93
CA GLU A 178 -9.26 -10.53 -6.40
C GLU A 178 -9.40 -11.60 -5.30
N THR A 179 -10.35 -11.42 -4.40
CA THR A 179 -10.63 -12.41 -3.34
C THR A 179 -11.06 -13.76 -3.92
N ALA A 180 -11.84 -13.77 -4.99
CA ALA A 180 -12.25 -15.02 -5.66
C ALA A 180 -11.07 -15.72 -6.32
N LEU A 181 -10.18 -14.98 -6.98
CA LEU A 181 -8.97 -15.52 -7.59
C LEU A 181 -8.01 -16.14 -6.56
N PHE A 182 -7.85 -15.52 -5.40
CA PHE A 182 -6.94 -16.02 -4.35
C PHE A 182 -7.48 -17.23 -3.59
N LYS A 183 -8.79 -17.53 -3.67
CA LYS A 183 -9.37 -18.71 -3.00
C LYS A 183 -8.93 -20.01 -3.62
N ASP A 184 -8.72 -20.02 -4.92
CA ASP A 184 -8.30 -21.21 -5.66
C ASP A 184 -7.29 -20.85 -6.75
N ALA A 185 -6.03 -21.07 -6.48
CA ALA A 185 -4.94 -20.76 -7.41
C ALA A 185 -4.96 -21.62 -8.69
N THR A 186 -5.88 -22.58 -8.82
CA THR A 186 -6.05 -23.44 -10.01
C THR A 186 -7.14 -22.94 -10.96
N VAL A 187 -7.93 -21.95 -10.54
CA VAL A 187 -9.00 -21.38 -11.35
C VAL A 187 -8.43 -20.52 -12.47
N ASP A 188 -9.00 -20.64 -13.64
CA ASP A 188 -8.67 -19.80 -14.79
C ASP A 188 -9.23 -18.39 -14.55
N GLU A 189 -8.37 -17.38 -14.58
CA GLU A 189 -8.71 -15.98 -14.39
C GLU A 189 -9.80 -15.51 -15.36
N ASP A 190 -9.76 -15.96 -16.63
CA ASP A 190 -10.73 -15.57 -17.65
C ASP A 190 -12.13 -16.13 -17.32
N VAL A 191 -12.22 -17.31 -16.69
CA VAL A 191 -13.50 -17.90 -16.25
C VAL A 191 -14.08 -17.06 -15.11
N VAL A 192 -13.29 -16.71 -14.11
CA VAL A 192 -13.74 -15.88 -12.98
C VAL A 192 -14.13 -14.48 -13.46
N ALA A 193 -13.37 -13.90 -14.39
CA ALA A 193 -13.69 -12.58 -14.96
C ALA A 193 -15.04 -12.59 -15.71
N SER A 194 -15.33 -13.65 -16.48
CA SER A 194 -16.60 -13.82 -17.18
C SER A 194 -17.78 -13.95 -16.20
N GLU A 195 -17.62 -14.75 -15.12
CA GLU A 195 -18.62 -14.90 -14.06
C GLU A 195 -18.90 -13.58 -13.35
N PHE A 196 -17.85 -12.77 -13.08
CA PHE A 196 -18.00 -11.48 -12.45
C PHE A 196 -18.64 -10.44 -13.38
N ALA A 197 -18.29 -10.45 -14.66
CA ALA A 197 -18.94 -9.61 -15.66
C ALA A 197 -20.46 -9.87 -15.69
N GLU A 198 -20.88 -11.15 -15.77
CA GLU A 198 -22.28 -11.55 -15.73
C GLU A 198 -22.95 -11.11 -14.40
N LYS A 199 -22.31 -11.40 -13.25
CA LYS A 199 -22.83 -11.05 -11.91
C LYS A 199 -23.15 -9.55 -11.77
N TYR A 200 -22.34 -8.69 -12.39
CA TYR A 200 -22.52 -7.24 -12.31
C TYR A 200 -23.17 -6.61 -13.53
N GLY A 201 -23.65 -7.43 -14.48
CA GLY A 201 -24.35 -6.97 -15.69
C GLY A 201 -23.45 -6.20 -16.66
N MET A 202 -22.19 -6.57 -16.72
CA MET A 202 -21.15 -6.01 -17.60
C MET A 202 -20.82 -6.97 -18.73
N THR A 203 -20.29 -6.47 -19.82
CA THR A 203 -19.55 -7.29 -20.78
C THR A 203 -18.16 -7.62 -20.21
N GLU A 204 -17.52 -8.70 -20.68
CA GLU A 204 -16.17 -9.05 -20.28
C GLU A 204 -15.18 -7.90 -20.51
N LYS A 205 -15.36 -7.17 -21.62
CA LYS A 205 -14.53 -5.98 -21.90
C LYS A 205 -14.71 -4.88 -20.88
N GLU A 206 -15.95 -4.56 -20.50
CA GLU A 206 -16.24 -3.52 -19.50
C GLU A 206 -15.67 -3.90 -18.13
N PHE A 207 -15.78 -5.18 -17.76
CA PHE A 207 -15.21 -5.69 -16.52
C PHE A 207 -13.67 -5.62 -16.52
N HIS A 208 -13.03 -6.01 -17.60
CA HIS A 208 -11.57 -5.90 -17.76
C HIS A 208 -11.12 -4.42 -17.70
N ASP A 209 -11.83 -3.52 -18.40
CA ASP A 209 -11.55 -2.08 -18.36
C ASP A 209 -11.73 -1.52 -16.92
N LEU A 210 -12.69 -2.02 -16.14
CA LEU A 210 -12.86 -1.68 -14.72
C LEU A 210 -11.65 -2.11 -13.91
N CYS A 211 -11.19 -3.35 -14.04
CA CYS A 211 -10.01 -3.86 -13.32
C CYS A 211 -8.77 -3.02 -13.62
N ILE A 212 -8.54 -2.68 -14.90
CA ILE A 212 -7.43 -1.79 -15.30
C ILE A 212 -7.57 -0.41 -14.65
N ARG A 213 -8.77 0.18 -14.65
CA ARG A 213 -8.98 1.50 -14.03
C ARG A 213 -8.71 1.46 -12.52
N VAL A 214 -9.17 0.42 -11.81
CA VAL A 214 -8.92 0.29 -10.37
C VAL A 214 -7.43 0.19 -10.07
N VAL A 215 -6.68 -0.61 -10.84
CA VAL A 215 -5.23 -0.77 -10.67
C VAL A 215 -4.47 0.51 -11.01
N ALA A 216 -4.89 1.20 -12.05
CA ALA A 216 -4.21 2.41 -12.54
C ALA A 216 -4.73 3.71 -11.92
N ARG A 217 -5.80 3.64 -11.08
CA ARG A 217 -6.37 4.83 -10.45
C ARG A 217 -5.30 5.63 -9.71
N LEU A 218 -5.47 6.94 -9.64
CA LEU A 218 -4.55 7.86 -8.99
C LEU A 218 -3.15 7.95 -9.65
N ARG A 219 -2.98 7.36 -10.83
CA ARG A 219 -1.78 7.52 -11.67
C ARG A 219 -2.09 8.39 -12.89
N LYS A 220 -1.09 9.16 -13.31
CA LYS A 220 -1.17 10.04 -14.47
C LYS A 220 -0.76 9.34 -15.76
#